data_086f9f7185583ccb3d16df3b2dbe41ce
#
_entry.id   086f9f7185583ccb3d16df3b2dbe41ce
#
_cell.length_a   1.000
_cell.length_b   1.000
_cell.length_c   1.000
_cell.angle_alpha   90.00
_cell.angle_beta   90.00
_cell.angle_gamma   90.00
#
_symmetry.space_group_name_H-M   'P 1'
#
loop_
_entity.id
_entity.type
_entity.pdbx_description
1 polymer ?
#
loop_
_entity_poly.entity_id
_entity_poly.type
_entity_poly.pdbx_seq_one_letter_code
_entity_poly.pdbx_strand_id
1 'polypeptide(L)'
;MYKKIISVWLCMLLALPALPQMLVAHPWQGKRVAYLGDSITDPRNKTTKKRYWGFLQDWLQITPYVYGISGRQWNDIPRQADQCYEEHGDSVDAILIFIGTNDYNAGVPLGVWYDEREDSVMVGTHEPKHMMLRRHRLPQMNGNTYRGRINIALDHVKRLYPTKQIVVLTPLHRGGFYANDSNWQPTEEWQNGCGEYVSAYVQASREAADVWAVPVIDWAASSGLFPLIDEHAQYFHNGDNDRLHPNDQGHERLARTLMQQLLALPVF
;
A
#
# COMPACT_ATOMS: atom_id res chain seq x y z
N MET A 1 -81.12 10.18 30.63
CA MET A 1 -80.26 11.08 29.83
C MET A 1 -78.84 10.91 30.26
N TYR A 2 -78.04 10.06 29.55
CA TYR A 2 -76.60 9.85 29.83
C TYR A 2 -75.79 10.69 28.88
N LYS A 3 -75.01 11.67 29.41
CA LYS A 3 -74.06 12.45 28.64
C LYS A 3 -72.78 11.62 28.53
N LYS A 4 -72.40 11.23 27.30
CA LYS A 4 -71.07 10.65 26.98
C LYS A 4 -70.04 11.77 26.93
N ILE A 5 -69.05 11.72 27.83
CA ILE A 5 -67.86 12.56 27.79
C ILE A 5 -66.88 11.87 26.88
N ILE A 6 -66.59 12.46 25.73
CA ILE A 6 -65.50 12.03 24.81
C ILE A 6 -64.24 12.70 25.29
N SER A 7 -63.27 11.91 25.82
CA SER A 7 -61.97 12.37 26.20
C SER A 7 -61.07 12.31 24.97
N VAL A 8 -60.67 13.46 24.46
CA VAL A 8 -59.70 13.57 23.35
C VAL A 8 -58.29 13.58 23.95
N TRP A 9 -57.56 12.49 23.75
CA TRP A 9 -56.12 12.43 24.06
C TRP A 9 -55.34 13.09 22.92
N LEU A 10 -54.77 14.28 23.18
CA LEU A 10 -53.86 14.98 22.29
C LEU A 10 -52.46 14.40 22.50
N CYS A 11 -52.01 13.49 21.60
CA CYS A 11 -50.64 13.03 21.56
C CYS A 11 -49.74 14.18 21.04
N MET A 12 -49.07 14.88 21.93
CA MET A 12 -47.96 15.73 21.56
C MET A 12 -46.77 14.86 21.11
N LEU A 13 -46.58 14.71 19.83
CA LEU A 13 -45.32 14.24 19.27
C LEU A 13 -44.24 15.32 19.51
N LEU A 14 -43.40 15.10 20.53
CA LEU A 14 -42.17 15.85 20.70
C LEU A 14 -41.22 15.49 19.54
N ALA A 15 -41.18 16.34 18.52
CA ALA A 15 -40.14 16.27 17.50
C ALA A 15 -38.82 16.65 18.18
N LEU A 16 -38.02 15.63 18.58
CA LEU A 16 -36.64 15.85 18.96
C LEU A 16 -35.91 16.45 17.76
N PRO A 17 -35.19 17.57 17.93
CA PRO A 17 -34.37 18.09 16.86
C PRO A 17 -33.33 17.01 16.48
N ALA A 18 -33.38 16.55 15.22
CA ALA A 18 -32.35 15.70 14.70
C ALA A 18 -31.04 16.50 14.81
N LEU A 19 -30.16 16.08 15.73
CA LEU A 19 -28.81 16.61 15.78
C LEU A 19 -28.22 16.45 14.38
N PRO A 20 -27.63 17.50 13.80
CA PRO A 20 -26.97 17.36 12.52
C PRO A 20 -25.89 16.29 12.67
N GLN A 21 -26.10 15.13 12.07
CA GLN A 21 -25.08 14.10 11.95
C GLN A 21 -23.97 14.72 11.10
N MET A 22 -22.86 15.08 11.74
CA MET A 22 -21.69 15.54 11.02
C MET A 22 -21.16 14.33 10.23
N LEU A 23 -21.61 14.19 8.99
CA LEU A 23 -21.06 13.26 8.03
C LEU A 23 -19.64 13.75 7.72
N VAL A 24 -18.65 13.23 8.43
CA VAL A 24 -17.27 13.44 8.09
C VAL A 24 -17.03 12.68 6.79
N ALA A 25 -16.88 13.42 5.69
CA ALA A 25 -16.55 12.82 4.41
C ALA A 25 -15.17 12.15 4.49
N HIS A 26 -15.03 10.99 3.86
CA HIS A 26 -13.75 10.30 3.82
C HIS A 26 -12.71 11.21 3.11
N PRO A 27 -11.49 11.43 3.68
CA PRO A 27 -10.52 12.38 3.13
C PRO A 27 -10.06 12.05 1.70
N TRP A 28 -10.23 10.79 1.30
CA TRP A 28 -9.87 10.30 -0.05
C TRP A 28 -11.07 10.29 -1.02
N GLN A 29 -12.25 10.75 -0.60
CA GLN A 29 -13.42 10.78 -1.47
C GLN A 29 -13.19 11.70 -2.67
N GLY A 30 -13.47 11.18 -3.88
CA GLY A 30 -13.35 11.91 -5.14
C GLY A 30 -11.91 12.21 -5.58
N LYS A 31 -10.90 11.66 -4.91
CA LYS A 31 -9.49 11.89 -5.23
C LYS A 31 -9.02 11.09 -6.45
N ARG A 32 -8.01 11.61 -7.14
CA ARG A 32 -7.32 10.97 -8.26
C ARG A 32 -6.09 10.27 -7.72
N VAL A 33 -6.07 8.96 -7.77
CA VAL A 33 -5.05 8.15 -7.09
C VAL A 33 -4.31 7.28 -8.08
N ALA A 34 -2.98 7.41 -8.11
CA ALA A 34 -2.11 6.51 -8.85
C ALA A 34 -1.86 5.21 -8.06
N TYR A 35 -2.01 4.07 -8.73
CA TYR A 35 -1.76 2.75 -8.17
C TYR A 35 -0.60 2.10 -8.93
N LEU A 36 0.56 2.07 -8.30
CA LEU A 36 1.78 1.45 -8.82
C LEU A 36 1.96 0.08 -8.18
N GLY A 37 2.42 -0.92 -8.96
CA GLY A 37 2.55 -2.24 -8.38
C GLY A 37 2.79 -3.37 -9.39
N ASP A 38 2.45 -4.57 -8.94
CA ASP A 38 2.64 -5.82 -9.68
C ASP A 38 1.31 -6.45 -10.14
N SER A 39 1.27 -7.79 -10.23
CA SER A 39 0.11 -8.57 -10.70
C SER A 39 -1.17 -8.37 -9.90
N ILE A 40 -1.06 -8.10 -8.60
CA ILE A 40 -2.23 -7.90 -7.72
C ILE A 40 -2.88 -6.53 -8.01
N THR A 41 -2.11 -5.58 -8.54
CA THR A 41 -2.58 -4.24 -8.97
C THR A 41 -2.94 -4.21 -10.46
N ASP A 42 -2.31 -5.04 -11.32
CA ASP A 42 -2.43 -5.02 -12.78
C ASP A 42 -3.88 -5.23 -13.26
N PRO A 43 -4.51 -4.25 -13.96
CA PRO A 43 -5.87 -4.39 -14.46
C PRO A 43 -6.05 -5.51 -15.50
N ARG A 44 -4.95 -5.95 -16.13
CA ARG A 44 -4.96 -6.98 -17.18
C ARG A 44 -4.85 -8.40 -16.62
N ASN A 45 -4.45 -8.57 -15.36
CA ASN A 45 -4.36 -9.88 -14.73
C ASN A 45 -5.77 -10.45 -14.51
N LYS A 46 -5.99 -11.74 -14.88
CA LYS A 46 -7.32 -12.37 -14.93
C LYS A 46 -7.68 -13.15 -13.66
N THR A 47 -6.91 -13.02 -12.59
CA THR A 47 -7.15 -13.74 -11.33
C THR A 47 -8.38 -13.24 -10.55
N THR A 48 -8.88 -12.06 -10.90
CA THR A 48 -10.07 -11.43 -10.31
C THR A 48 -10.81 -10.59 -11.35
N LYS A 49 -12.10 -10.38 -11.17
CA LYS A 49 -12.91 -9.47 -11.98
C LYS A 49 -12.81 -8.03 -11.47
N LYS A 50 -12.65 -7.86 -10.16
CA LYS A 50 -12.58 -6.55 -9.52
C LYS A 50 -11.45 -6.50 -8.48
N ARG A 51 -10.59 -5.49 -8.61
CA ARG A 51 -9.44 -5.30 -7.73
C ARG A 51 -9.75 -4.33 -6.59
N TYR A 52 -8.89 -4.32 -5.58
CA TYR A 52 -9.04 -3.45 -4.40
C TYR A 52 -9.24 -1.97 -4.77
N TRP A 53 -8.54 -1.45 -5.76
CA TRP A 53 -8.71 -0.07 -6.24
C TRP A 53 -10.06 0.15 -6.93
N GLY A 54 -10.64 -0.86 -7.59
CA GLY A 54 -11.97 -0.79 -8.18
C GLY A 54 -13.09 -0.77 -7.14
N PHE A 55 -12.91 -1.42 -5.98
CA PHE A 55 -13.82 -1.28 -4.86
C PHE A 55 -13.74 0.13 -4.24
N LEU A 56 -12.52 0.69 -4.10
CA LEU A 56 -12.35 2.07 -3.62
C LEU A 56 -12.94 3.09 -4.59
N GLN A 57 -12.86 2.84 -5.90
CA GLN A 57 -13.54 3.65 -6.90
C GLN A 57 -15.05 3.70 -6.64
N ASP A 58 -15.68 2.56 -6.40
CA ASP A 58 -17.14 2.53 -6.16
C ASP A 58 -17.51 3.16 -4.81
N TRP A 59 -16.75 2.87 -3.75
CA TRP A 59 -17.12 3.29 -2.40
C TRP A 59 -16.77 4.73 -2.08
N LEU A 60 -15.63 5.20 -2.60
CA LEU A 60 -15.09 6.53 -2.33
C LEU A 60 -15.10 7.45 -3.55
N GLN A 61 -15.60 6.98 -4.70
CA GLN A 61 -15.59 7.74 -5.96
C GLN A 61 -14.17 8.18 -6.38
N ILE A 62 -13.16 7.40 -5.98
CA ILE A 62 -11.77 7.62 -6.40
C ILE A 62 -11.68 7.44 -7.93
N THR A 63 -10.93 8.31 -8.58
CA THR A 63 -10.51 8.12 -9.98
C THR A 63 -9.17 7.37 -9.95
N PRO A 64 -9.13 6.06 -10.27
CA PRO A 64 -7.90 5.29 -10.24
C PRO A 64 -7.08 5.45 -11.52
N TYR A 65 -5.79 5.74 -11.37
CA TYR A 65 -4.77 5.69 -12.42
C TYR A 65 -3.88 4.49 -12.16
N VAL A 66 -4.02 3.41 -12.94
CA VAL A 66 -3.45 2.10 -12.57
C VAL A 66 -2.32 1.71 -13.51
N TYR A 67 -1.11 1.60 -12.97
CA TYR A 67 0.14 1.30 -13.70
C TYR A 67 0.78 -0.02 -13.29
N GLY A 68 0.15 -0.77 -12.39
CA GLY A 68 0.62 -2.10 -11.98
C GLY A 68 0.77 -3.05 -13.18
N ILE A 69 1.86 -3.82 -13.17
CA ILE A 69 2.19 -4.79 -14.22
C ILE A 69 2.61 -6.11 -13.58
N SER A 70 2.01 -7.21 -14.04
CA SER A 70 2.30 -8.56 -13.54
C SER A 70 3.80 -8.88 -13.60
N GLY A 71 4.34 -9.46 -12.51
CA GLY A 71 5.73 -9.87 -12.40
C GLY A 71 6.72 -8.75 -12.08
N ARG A 72 6.28 -7.49 -11.96
CA ARG A 72 7.19 -6.36 -11.68
C ARG A 72 7.64 -6.32 -10.23
N GLN A 73 8.79 -5.70 -10.03
CA GLN A 73 9.55 -5.56 -8.80
C GLN A 73 9.77 -4.08 -8.48
N TRP A 74 10.33 -3.74 -7.32
CA TRP A 74 10.59 -2.35 -6.92
C TRP A 74 11.37 -1.52 -7.95
N ASN A 75 12.26 -2.15 -8.70
CA ASN A 75 13.04 -1.46 -9.75
C ASN A 75 12.19 -0.94 -10.92
N ASP A 76 10.92 -1.35 -11.04
CA ASP A 76 10.01 -0.87 -12.08
C ASP A 76 9.14 0.33 -11.62
N ILE A 77 9.10 0.63 -10.32
CA ILE A 77 8.28 1.73 -9.78
C ILE A 77 8.64 3.09 -10.38
N PRO A 78 9.93 3.47 -10.58
CA PRO A 78 10.25 4.73 -11.24
C PRO A 78 9.60 4.86 -12.62
N ARG A 79 9.68 3.82 -13.46
CA ARG A 79 9.06 3.82 -14.79
C ARG A 79 7.54 3.96 -14.73
N GLN A 80 6.88 3.25 -13.80
CA GLN A 80 5.43 3.36 -13.61
C GLN A 80 5.03 4.79 -13.17
N ALA A 81 5.84 5.41 -12.31
CA ALA A 81 5.63 6.78 -11.86
C ALA A 81 5.83 7.79 -12.99
N ASP A 82 6.88 7.62 -13.81
CA ASP A 82 7.13 8.47 -14.98
C ASP A 82 5.97 8.41 -15.96
N GLN A 83 5.49 7.20 -16.28
CA GLN A 83 4.34 7.03 -17.17
C GLN A 83 3.09 7.74 -16.61
N CYS A 84 2.83 7.62 -15.31
CA CYS A 84 1.72 8.33 -14.66
C CYS A 84 1.89 9.85 -14.75
N TYR A 85 3.10 10.35 -14.57
CA TYR A 85 3.39 11.78 -14.66
C TYR A 85 3.26 12.31 -16.10
N GLU A 86 3.72 11.56 -17.09
CA GLU A 86 3.58 11.89 -18.52
C GLU A 86 2.10 12.00 -18.92
N GLU A 87 1.25 11.11 -18.40
CA GLU A 87 -0.17 11.06 -18.74
C GLU A 87 -1.04 12.07 -17.95
N HIS A 88 -0.67 12.38 -16.70
CA HIS A 88 -1.53 13.13 -15.76
C HIS A 88 -0.86 14.34 -15.09
N GLY A 89 0.47 14.46 -15.14
CA GLY A 89 1.22 15.54 -14.49
C GLY A 89 0.86 15.67 -13.01
N ASP A 90 0.68 16.90 -12.54
CA ASP A 90 0.31 17.22 -11.16
C ASP A 90 -1.17 16.97 -10.82
N SER A 91 -1.96 16.47 -11.77
CA SER A 91 -3.39 16.21 -11.52
C SER A 91 -3.66 15.01 -10.61
N VAL A 92 -2.63 14.24 -10.26
CA VAL A 92 -2.69 13.17 -9.26
C VAL A 92 -2.74 13.76 -7.86
N ASP A 93 -3.60 13.25 -6.99
CA ASP A 93 -3.75 13.71 -5.60
C ASP A 93 -2.94 12.85 -4.63
N ALA A 94 -2.77 11.54 -4.92
CA ALA A 94 -1.99 10.63 -4.09
C ALA A 94 -1.44 9.44 -4.90
N ILE A 95 -0.39 8.79 -4.39
CA ILE A 95 0.26 7.63 -4.99
C ILE A 95 0.28 6.48 -3.98
N LEU A 96 -0.24 5.32 -4.35
CA LEU A 96 -0.15 4.08 -3.59
C LEU A 96 0.78 3.10 -4.31
N ILE A 97 1.75 2.55 -3.58
CA ILE A 97 2.74 1.61 -4.11
C ILE A 97 2.55 0.27 -3.41
N PHE A 98 2.13 -0.75 -4.16
CA PHE A 98 1.95 -2.10 -3.67
C PHE A 98 2.78 -3.10 -4.47
N ILE A 99 3.95 -3.49 -3.93
CA ILE A 99 4.94 -4.30 -4.64
C ILE A 99 5.89 -5.00 -3.65
N GLY A 100 6.67 -5.98 -4.11
CA GLY A 100 7.74 -6.62 -3.34
C GLY A 100 7.69 -8.15 -3.31
N THR A 101 6.52 -8.76 -3.56
CA THR A 101 6.41 -10.22 -3.59
C THR A 101 7.27 -10.85 -4.69
N ASN A 102 7.44 -10.18 -5.83
CA ASN A 102 8.28 -10.66 -6.93
C ASN A 102 9.77 -10.44 -6.66
N ASP A 103 10.16 -9.44 -5.86
CA ASP A 103 11.54 -9.29 -5.39
C ASP A 103 11.94 -10.47 -4.49
N TYR A 104 11.06 -10.87 -3.55
CA TYR A 104 11.27 -12.07 -2.77
C TYR A 104 11.39 -13.31 -3.66
N ASN A 105 10.44 -13.52 -4.57
CA ASN A 105 10.44 -14.70 -5.45
C ASN A 105 11.67 -14.80 -6.34
N ALA A 106 12.21 -13.66 -6.77
CA ALA A 106 13.43 -13.59 -7.58
C ALA A 106 14.73 -13.71 -6.75
N GLY A 107 14.64 -13.84 -5.42
CA GLY A 107 15.80 -13.94 -4.54
C GLY A 107 16.65 -12.66 -4.54
N VAL A 108 16.03 -11.48 -4.62
CA VAL A 108 16.75 -10.20 -4.56
C VAL A 108 17.31 -10.01 -3.16
N PRO A 109 18.63 -9.89 -2.97
CA PRO A 109 19.21 -9.70 -1.64
C PRO A 109 18.67 -8.46 -0.93
N LEU A 110 18.49 -8.52 0.38
CA LEU A 110 17.90 -7.40 1.14
C LEU A 110 18.74 -6.12 1.08
N GLY A 111 20.08 -6.23 1.15
CA GLY A 111 20.97 -5.09 1.20
C GLY A 111 20.83 -4.25 2.49
N VAL A 112 21.37 -3.04 2.45
CA VAL A 112 21.33 -2.08 3.55
C VAL A 112 20.64 -0.78 3.12
N TRP A 113 20.17 0.01 4.10
CA TRP A 113 19.53 1.30 3.81
C TRP A 113 20.50 2.41 3.49
N TYR A 114 21.71 2.36 4.08
CA TYR A 114 22.65 3.46 4.02
C TYR A 114 24.07 2.95 3.75
N ASP A 115 24.81 3.73 2.97
CA ASP A 115 26.27 3.72 2.96
C ASP A 115 26.77 4.69 4.01
N GLU A 116 27.76 4.28 4.82
CA GLU A 116 28.34 5.11 5.87
C GLU A 116 29.83 5.33 5.63
N ARG A 117 30.27 6.57 5.80
CA ARG A 117 31.69 6.98 5.71
C ARG A 117 31.99 8.08 6.70
N GLU A 118 33.26 8.32 7.00
CA GLU A 118 33.68 9.54 7.67
C GLU A 118 33.71 10.70 6.66
N ASP A 119 33.20 11.85 7.08
CA ASP A 119 33.17 13.07 6.29
C ASP A 119 33.25 14.31 7.18
N SER A 120 33.71 15.42 6.61
CA SER A 120 33.82 16.69 7.31
C SER A 120 32.52 17.47 7.25
N VAL A 121 32.02 17.90 8.40
CA VAL A 121 30.80 18.70 8.50
C VAL A 121 31.04 19.96 9.32
N MET A 122 30.43 21.09 8.93
CA MET A 122 30.44 22.32 9.69
C MET A 122 29.52 22.16 10.90
N VAL A 123 30.06 22.47 12.08
CA VAL A 123 29.34 22.47 13.37
C VAL A 123 29.57 23.78 14.13
N GLY A 124 28.71 24.08 15.08
CA GLY A 124 28.79 25.26 15.98
C GLY A 124 27.42 25.76 16.35
N THR A 125 27.05 25.64 17.65
CA THR A 125 25.74 26.09 18.19
C THR A 125 25.93 27.24 19.16
N HIS A 126 26.89 27.14 20.09
CA HIS A 126 27.23 28.15 21.10
C HIS A 126 28.70 28.54 21.02
N GLU A 127 29.40 28.17 19.94
CA GLU A 127 30.79 28.43 19.65
C GLU A 127 30.95 28.83 18.17
N PRO A 128 32.10 29.42 17.77
CA PRO A 128 32.37 29.70 16.37
C PRO A 128 32.26 28.45 15.50
N LYS A 129 31.71 28.61 14.31
CA LYS A 129 31.60 27.51 13.32
C LYS A 129 32.98 26.94 12.99
N HIS A 130 33.12 25.63 13.06
CA HIS A 130 34.34 24.91 12.74
C HIS A 130 34.03 23.58 12.06
N MET A 131 35.00 23.01 11.37
CA MET A 131 34.90 21.71 10.71
C MET A 131 35.21 20.59 11.70
N MET A 132 34.41 19.51 11.64
CA MET A 132 34.56 18.32 12.47
C MET A 132 34.35 17.06 11.62
N LEU A 133 35.15 16.02 11.84
CA LEU A 133 34.95 14.71 11.25
C LEU A 133 33.79 13.99 11.97
N ARG A 134 32.83 13.49 11.22
CA ARG A 134 31.70 12.69 11.73
C ARG A 134 31.34 11.59 10.76
N ARG A 135 30.68 10.55 11.27
CA ARG A 135 30.06 9.55 10.39
C ARG A 135 28.92 10.20 9.62
N HIS A 136 28.97 10.07 8.33
CA HIS A 136 27.96 10.52 7.38
C HIS A 136 27.34 9.32 6.70
N ARG A 137 26.01 9.25 6.68
CA ARG A 137 25.27 8.22 5.98
C ARG A 137 24.43 8.80 4.87
N LEU A 138 24.41 8.10 3.74
CA LEU A 138 23.59 8.42 2.56
C LEU A 138 22.75 7.20 2.21
N PRO A 139 21.52 7.38 1.70
CA PRO A 139 20.74 6.25 1.20
C PRO A 139 21.54 5.45 0.16
N GLN A 140 21.62 4.13 0.34
CA GLN A 140 22.31 3.27 -0.62
C GLN A 140 21.43 3.08 -1.87
N MET A 141 21.91 3.57 -3.02
CA MET A 141 21.21 3.51 -4.31
C MET A 141 21.65 2.29 -5.13
N ASN A 142 21.55 1.08 -4.56
CA ASN A 142 21.95 -0.16 -5.22
C ASN A 142 20.72 -0.91 -5.78
N GLY A 143 20.49 -0.82 -7.09
CA GLY A 143 19.38 -1.50 -7.78
C GLY A 143 19.42 -3.03 -7.76
N ASN A 144 20.52 -3.64 -7.27
CA ASN A 144 20.62 -5.09 -7.10
C ASN A 144 20.16 -5.58 -5.72
N THR A 145 19.77 -4.69 -4.81
CA THR A 145 19.28 -5.04 -3.47
C THR A 145 17.90 -4.47 -3.22
N TYR A 146 17.12 -5.14 -2.38
CA TYR A 146 15.73 -4.76 -2.11
C TYR A 146 15.61 -3.36 -1.50
N ARG A 147 16.37 -3.07 -0.41
CA ARG A 147 16.41 -1.75 0.21
C ARG A 147 16.93 -0.67 -0.72
N GLY A 148 17.96 -0.99 -1.52
CA GLY A 148 18.47 -0.07 -2.53
C GLY A 148 17.45 0.26 -3.63
N ARG A 149 16.66 -0.71 -4.08
CA ARG A 149 15.54 -0.50 -5.02
C ARG A 149 14.45 0.40 -4.42
N ILE A 150 14.10 0.17 -3.14
CA ILE A 150 13.15 1.04 -2.42
C ILE A 150 13.70 2.47 -2.34
N ASN A 151 14.99 2.64 -1.99
CA ASN A 151 15.63 3.95 -1.96
C ASN A 151 15.54 4.66 -3.32
N ILE A 152 15.91 3.99 -4.40
CA ILE A 152 15.82 4.54 -5.77
C ILE A 152 14.38 4.92 -6.11
N ALA A 153 13.44 4.04 -5.83
CA ALA A 153 12.05 4.25 -6.17
C ALA A 153 11.44 5.43 -5.39
N LEU A 154 11.64 5.48 -4.07
CA LEU A 154 11.07 6.53 -3.24
C LEU A 154 11.75 7.89 -3.43
N ASP A 155 13.07 7.94 -3.66
CA ASP A 155 13.75 9.18 -4.06
C ASP A 155 13.14 9.73 -5.36
N HIS A 156 12.96 8.86 -6.36
CA HIS A 156 12.40 9.23 -7.65
C HIS A 156 10.95 9.73 -7.53
N VAL A 157 10.08 8.95 -6.89
CA VAL A 157 8.66 9.31 -6.75
C VAL A 157 8.48 10.58 -5.93
N LYS A 158 9.26 10.79 -4.86
CA LYS A 158 9.20 12.03 -4.05
C LYS A 158 9.68 13.26 -4.80
N ARG A 159 10.66 13.12 -5.70
CA ARG A 159 11.10 14.22 -6.57
C ARG A 159 10.08 14.54 -7.66
N LEU A 160 9.45 13.53 -8.21
CA LEU A 160 8.44 13.67 -9.25
C LEU A 160 7.13 14.26 -8.70
N TYR A 161 6.76 13.89 -7.47
CA TYR A 161 5.53 14.29 -6.79
C TYR A 161 5.82 14.91 -5.41
N PRO A 162 6.51 16.06 -5.32
CA PRO A 162 7.04 16.59 -4.06
C PRO A 162 5.95 17.05 -3.08
N THR A 163 4.74 17.30 -3.55
CA THR A 163 3.62 17.80 -2.74
C THR A 163 2.51 16.77 -2.52
N LYS A 164 2.66 15.55 -3.05
CA LYS A 164 1.59 14.54 -3.02
C LYS A 164 1.80 13.53 -1.90
N GLN A 165 0.68 13.00 -1.40
CA GLN A 165 0.72 11.89 -0.45
C GLN A 165 1.19 10.61 -1.16
N ILE A 166 2.30 10.06 -0.71
CA ILE A 166 2.81 8.75 -1.14
C ILE A 166 2.57 7.77 0.00
N VAL A 167 2.02 6.60 -0.31
CA VAL A 167 1.75 5.53 0.66
C VAL A 167 2.33 4.22 0.12
N VAL A 168 3.10 3.53 0.94
CA VAL A 168 3.61 2.19 0.64
C VAL A 168 2.70 1.14 1.30
N LEU A 169 2.38 0.08 0.57
CA LEU A 169 1.66 -1.08 1.09
C LEU A 169 2.64 -2.25 1.18
N THR A 170 2.72 -2.91 2.34
CA THR A 170 3.61 -4.08 2.47
C THR A 170 3.13 -5.23 1.60
N PRO A 171 4.02 -6.12 1.13
CA PRO A 171 3.61 -7.40 0.54
C PRO A 171 2.67 -8.15 1.48
N LEU A 172 1.73 -8.91 0.91
CA LEU A 172 0.83 -9.80 1.64
C LEU A 172 1.56 -11.07 2.09
N HIS A 173 0.97 -11.80 3.02
CA HIS A 173 1.22 -13.23 3.17
C HIS A 173 0.94 -13.94 1.85
N ARG A 174 1.76 -14.93 1.52
CA ARG A 174 1.63 -15.63 0.24
C ARG A 174 1.60 -17.15 0.39
N GLY A 175 0.67 -17.77 -0.29
CA GLY A 175 0.68 -19.20 -0.56
C GLY A 175 1.48 -19.54 -1.81
N GLY A 176 1.40 -20.80 -2.21
CA GLY A 176 2.03 -21.26 -3.44
C GLY A 176 1.33 -20.74 -4.68
N PHE A 177 2.08 -20.67 -5.78
CA PHE A 177 1.58 -20.37 -7.11
C PHE A 177 2.20 -21.30 -8.13
N TYR A 178 1.36 -21.98 -8.88
CA TYR A 178 1.75 -22.86 -9.97
C TYR A 178 1.00 -22.48 -11.24
N ALA A 179 1.71 -21.90 -12.20
CA ALA A 179 1.14 -21.56 -13.50
C ALA A 179 1.45 -22.63 -14.56
N ASN A 180 2.67 -23.17 -14.55
CA ASN A 180 3.18 -24.20 -15.46
C ASN A 180 4.55 -24.68 -14.97
N ASP A 181 5.17 -25.63 -15.66
CA ASP A 181 6.44 -26.24 -15.26
C ASP A 181 7.62 -25.27 -15.17
N SER A 182 7.53 -24.09 -15.75
CA SER A 182 8.56 -23.05 -15.69
C SER A 182 8.24 -21.91 -14.71
N ASN A 183 7.05 -21.93 -14.07
CA ASN A 183 6.65 -20.92 -13.10
C ASN A 183 5.95 -21.57 -11.93
N TRP A 184 6.76 -22.12 -11.03
CA TRP A 184 6.38 -22.68 -9.76
C TRP A 184 6.97 -21.82 -8.64
N GLN A 185 6.13 -21.30 -7.77
CA GLN A 185 6.54 -20.45 -6.65
C GLN A 185 6.06 -21.10 -5.35
N PRO A 186 6.98 -21.47 -4.45
CA PRO A 186 6.63 -22.08 -3.17
C PRO A 186 5.90 -21.11 -2.24
N THR A 187 5.35 -21.65 -1.14
CA THR A 187 4.75 -20.85 -0.07
C THR A 187 5.81 -20.02 0.66
N GLU A 188 5.38 -19.04 1.46
CA GLU A 188 6.26 -18.19 2.28
C GLU A 188 7.02 -18.93 3.38
N GLU A 189 6.69 -20.20 3.64
CA GLU A 189 7.39 -21.07 4.59
C GLU A 189 8.80 -21.43 4.13
N TRP A 190 9.09 -21.23 2.84
CA TRP A 190 10.38 -21.53 2.26
C TRP A 190 11.23 -20.27 2.10
N GLN A 191 12.53 -20.43 2.33
CA GLN A 191 13.51 -19.41 1.96
C GLN A 191 13.58 -19.28 0.43
N ASN A 192 13.83 -18.08 -0.03
CA ASN A 192 14.08 -17.81 -1.45
C ASN A 192 15.53 -18.15 -1.86
N GLY A 193 15.90 -17.85 -3.11
CA GLY A 193 17.20 -18.16 -3.67
C GLY A 193 18.41 -17.46 -3.00
N CYS A 194 18.19 -16.42 -2.19
CA CYS A 194 19.22 -15.78 -1.39
C CYS A 194 19.15 -16.10 0.11
N GLY A 195 18.31 -17.08 0.50
CA GLY A 195 18.24 -17.58 1.88
C GLY A 195 17.33 -16.76 2.80
N GLU A 196 16.46 -15.90 2.26
CA GLU A 196 15.58 -15.04 3.04
C GLU A 196 14.12 -15.50 2.98
N TYR A 197 13.38 -15.29 4.07
CA TYR A 197 11.93 -15.47 4.10
C TYR A 197 11.20 -14.20 3.66
N VAL A 198 9.94 -14.33 3.21
CA VAL A 198 9.12 -13.18 2.79
C VAL A 198 8.97 -12.14 3.91
N SER A 199 8.93 -12.57 5.17
CA SER A 199 8.84 -11.69 6.33
C SER A 199 9.96 -10.65 6.40
N ALA A 200 11.16 -10.96 5.91
CA ALA A 200 12.27 -10.00 5.84
C ALA A 200 12.02 -8.88 4.81
N TYR A 201 11.36 -9.20 3.69
CA TYR A 201 10.93 -8.20 2.70
C TYR A 201 9.78 -7.34 3.21
N VAL A 202 8.83 -7.94 3.93
CA VAL A 202 7.76 -7.20 4.61
C VAL A 202 8.36 -6.24 5.63
N GLN A 203 9.31 -6.70 6.45
CA GLN A 203 9.99 -5.85 7.43
C GLN A 203 10.76 -4.70 6.77
N ALA A 204 11.50 -4.95 5.69
CA ALA A 204 12.18 -3.90 4.95
C ALA A 204 11.18 -2.89 4.35
N SER A 205 10.00 -3.33 3.90
CA SER A 205 8.95 -2.41 3.43
C SER A 205 8.40 -1.54 4.57
N ARG A 206 8.28 -2.05 5.81
CA ARG A 206 7.90 -1.26 7.00
C ARG A 206 8.95 -0.20 7.34
N GLU A 207 10.23 -0.57 7.27
CA GLU A 207 11.37 0.32 7.55
C GLU A 207 11.43 1.53 6.60
N ALA A 208 10.84 1.42 5.41
CA ALA A 208 10.79 2.54 4.46
C ALA A 208 10.09 3.78 5.02
N ALA A 209 9.16 3.60 5.99
CA ALA A 209 8.50 4.70 6.70
C ALA A 209 9.52 5.62 7.38
N ASP A 210 10.45 5.04 8.14
CA ASP A 210 11.45 5.77 8.90
C ASP A 210 12.52 6.41 8.01
N VAL A 211 12.89 5.70 6.92
CA VAL A 211 13.95 6.16 6.01
C VAL A 211 13.49 7.30 5.13
N TRP A 212 12.25 7.25 4.63
CA TRP A 212 11.75 8.15 3.60
C TRP A 212 10.60 9.05 4.05
N ALA A 213 10.18 9.01 5.32
CA ALA A 213 9.02 9.72 5.82
C ALA A 213 7.80 9.53 4.91
N VAL A 214 7.47 8.26 4.63
CA VAL A 214 6.28 7.85 3.89
C VAL A 214 5.41 6.98 4.78
N PRO A 215 4.09 7.20 4.85
CA PRO A 215 3.20 6.26 5.52
C PRO A 215 3.32 4.87 4.91
N VAL A 216 3.38 3.85 5.78
CA VAL A 216 3.33 2.45 5.37
C VAL A 216 2.07 1.81 5.95
N ILE A 217 1.24 1.26 5.07
CA ILE A 217 0.09 0.44 5.44
C ILE A 217 0.52 -1.02 5.42
N ASP A 218 0.51 -1.64 6.59
CA ASP A 218 0.96 -3.01 6.77
C ASP A 218 -0.14 -4.01 6.42
N TRP A 219 -0.22 -4.39 5.16
CA TRP A 219 -1.18 -5.38 4.71
C TRP A 219 -0.83 -6.81 5.11
N ALA A 220 0.44 -7.12 5.35
CA ALA A 220 0.80 -8.43 5.91
C ALA A 220 0.11 -8.63 7.27
N ALA A 221 0.14 -7.62 8.14
CA ALA A 221 -0.48 -7.70 9.45
C ALA A 221 -1.99 -7.45 9.45
N SER A 222 -2.50 -6.55 8.58
CA SER A 222 -3.85 -6.00 8.71
C SER A 222 -4.87 -6.52 7.70
N SER A 223 -4.45 -7.16 6.60
CA SER A 223 -5.39 -7.67 5.58
C SER A 223 -6.30 -8.79 6.11
N GLY A 224 -5.82 -9.55 7.11
CA GLY A 224 -6.49 -10.76 7.59
C GLY A 224 -6.51 -11.89 6.55
N LEU A 225 -5.71 -11.80 5.48
CA LEU A 225 -5.53 -12.87 4.51
C LEU A 225 -4.31 -13.70 4.92
N PHE A 226 -4.53 -14.99 5.17
CA PHE A 226 -3.47 -15.93 5.54
C PHE A 226 -3.58 -17.21 4.71
N PRO A 227 -2.92 -17.28 3.54
CA PRO A 227 -3.15 -18.31 2.53
C PRO A 227 -2.66 -19.71 2.92
N LEU A 228 -1.93 -19.85 4.04
CA LEU A 228 -1.40 -21.15 4.51
C LEU A 228 -2.45 -22.00 5.21
N ILE A 229 -3.61 -21.46 5.59
CA ILE A 229 -4.72 -22.22 6.13
C ILE A 229 -5.80 -22.43 5.05
N ASP A 230 -6.35 -23.64 5.01
CA ASP A 230 -7.26 -24.05 3.92
C ASP A 230 -8.57 -23.27 3.91
N GLU A 231 -9.08 -22.85 5.04
CA GLU A 231 -10.26 -22.03 5.17
C GLU A 231 -10.13 -20.65 4.50
N HIS A 232 -8.90 -20.16 4.33
CA HIS A 232 -8.63 -18.92 3.61
C HIS A 232 -8.43 -19.10 2.09
N ALA A 233 -8.39 -20.33 1.57
CA ALA A 233 -8.32 -20.59 0.14
C ALA A 233 -9.45 -19.89 -0.64
N GLN A 234 -10.62 -19.70 -0.01
CA GLN A 234 -11.78 -18.99 -0.57
C GLN A 234 -11.50 -17.53 -0.98
N TYR A 235 -10.43 -16.90 -0.49
CA TYR A 235 -10.05 -15.52 -0.80
C TYR A 235 -9.03 -15.42 -1.95
N PHE A 236 -8.58 -16.55 -2.49
CA PHE A 236 -7.55 -16.61 -3.51
C PHE A 236 -8.09 -17.14 -4.83
N HIS A 237 -7.36 -16.86 -5.90
CA HIS A 237 -7.79 -17.18 -7.27
C HIS A 237 -8.12 -18.67 -7.46
N ASN A 238 -7.24 -19.53 -6.94
CA ASN A 238 -7.45 -20.97 -6.96
C ASN A 238 -6.83 -21.61 -5.72
N GLY A 239 -7.65 -22.25 -4.90
CA GLY A 239 -7.23 -22.87 -3.65
C GLY A 239 -6.18 -23.97 -3.79
N ASP A 240 -6.09 -24.61 -4.96
CA ASP A 240 -5.18 -25.72 -5.22
C ASP A 240 -3.82 -25.28 -5.80
N ASN A 241 -3.82 -24.25 -6.67
CA ASN A 241 -2.62 -23.89 -7.40
C ASN A 241 -2.29 -22.39 -7.45
N ASP A 242 -3.12 -21.52 -6.88
CA ASP A 242 -2.87 -20.08 -6.83
C ASP A 242 -3.45 -19.43 -5.55
N ARG A 243 -2.69 -19.54 -4.47
CA ARG A 243 -2.94 -18.82 -3.21
C ARG A 243 -2.00 -17.61 -3.06
N LEU A 244 -1.42 -17.14 -4.17
CA LEU A 244 -0.66 -15.89 -4.25
C LEU A 244 -1.57 -14.71 -4.62
N HIS A 245 -2.46 -14.91 -5.59
CA HIS A 245 -3.32 -13.85 -6.11
C HIS A 245 -4.70 -13.88 -5.43
N PRO A 246 -5.10 -12.80 -4.75
CA PRO A 246 -6.47 -12.69 -4.23
C PRO A 246 -7.51 -12.73 -5.36
N ASN A 247 -8.66 -13.34 -5.10
CA ASN A 247 -9.85 -13.26 -5.94
C ASN A 247 -10.71 -12.03 -5.59
N ASP A 248 -11.94 -11.93 -6.13
CA ASP A 248 -12.84 -10.81 -5.87
C ASP A 248 -13.10 -10.59 -4.37
N GLN A 249 -13.29 -11.66 -3.59
CA GLN A 249 -13.52 -11.56 -2.15
C GLN A 249 -12.25 -11.13 -1.38
N GLY A 250 -11.09 -11.66 -1.79
CA GLY A 250 -9.80 -11.24 -1.24
C GLY A 250 -9.53 -9.76 -1.53
N HIS A 251 -9.77 -9.31 -2.76
CA HIS A 251 -9.63 -7.90 -3.13
C HIS A 251 -10.62 -6.98 -2.42
N GLU A 252 -11.87 -7.42 -2.20
CA GLU A 252 -12.84 -6.67 -1.41
C GLU A 252 -12.36 -6.49 0.03
N ARG A 253 -11.81 -7.56 0.64
CA ARG A 253 -11.24 -7.50 1.99
C ARG A 253 -10.07 -6.53 2.08
N LEU A 254 -9.15 -6.57 1.11
CA LEU A 254 -8.05 -5.59 0.99
C LEU A 254 -8.57 -4.16 0.89
N ALA A 255 -9.58 -3.92 0.06
CA ALA A 255 -10.17 -2.60 -0.11
C ALA A 255 -10.81 -2.07 1.18
N ARG A 256 -11.52 -2.93 1.94
CA ARG A 256 -12.14 -2.54 3.23
C ARG A 256 -11.10 -2.12 4.26
N THR A 257 -10.03 -2.92 4.42
CA THR A 257 -8.94 -2.55 5.34
C THR A 257 -8.22 -1.29 4.89
N LEU A 258 -7.95 -1.16 3.59
CA LEU A 258 -7.29 0.03 3.03
C LEU A 258 -8.14 1.29 3.25
N MET A 259 -9.42 1.24 2.92
CA MET A 259 -10.35 2.37 3.13
C MET A 259 -10.32 2.88 4.58
N GLN A 260 -10.35 1.97 5.56
CA GLN A 260 -10.33 2.35 6.98
C GLN A 260 -8.98 2.97 7.39
N GLN A 261 -7.85 2.44 6.90
CA GLN A 261 -6.52 2.96 7.22
C GLN A 261 -6.24 4.31 6.55
N LEU A 262 -6.79 4.54 5.37
CA LEU A 262 -6.70 5.82 4.66
C LEU A 262 -7.43 6.98 5.37
N LEU A 263 -8.36 6.69 6.30
CA LEU A 263 -9.00 7.73 7.15
C LEU A 263 -7.99 8.52 7.99
N ALA A 264 -6.90 7.88 8.40
CA ALA A 264 -5.85 8.48 9.21
C ALA A 264 -4.78 9.23 8.40
N LEU A 265 -4.84 9.16 7.06
CA LEU A 265 -3.85 9.73 6.16
C LEU A 265 -4.44 10.91 5.38
N PRO A 266 -3.82 12.10 5.47
CA PRO A 266 -4.25 13.25 4.67
C PRO A 266 -3.96 13.03 3.18
N VAL A 267 -4.69 13.74 2.32
CA VAL A 267 -4.38 13.89 0.90
C VAL A 267 -4.10 15.37 0.67
N PHE A 268 -2.94 15.69 0.14
CA PHE A 268 -2.48 17.07 -0.05
C PHE A 268 -2.74 17.56 -1.48
#